data_5d124c92098978f5571919465e25a10e
#
_entry.id   5d124c92098978f5571919465e25a10e
#
_cell.length_a   1.000
_cell.length_b   1.000
_cell.length_c   1.000
_cell.angle_alpha   90.00
_cell.angle_beta   90.00
_cell.angle_gamma   90.00
#
_symmetry.space_group_name_H-M   'P 1'
#
loop_
_entity.id
_entity.type
_entity.pdbx_description
1 polymer ?
#
loop_
_entity_poly.entity_id
_entity_poly.type
_entity_poly.pdbx_seq_one_letter_code
_entity_poly.pdbx_strand_id
1 'polypeptide(L)'
;MEQNNTDIVIIGAGPVGIFAVFQAGILGMKCHVVDNLEILGGQCSALYPEKPIYDIPALKKVTGQELINNLVEQAKPFEPKYHLNQIVKTITKVDDKFVIHTNKDIQISCKVVIIAAGNGCFVPNRPDYLQGLSEFENKSIFYAVTDKKIFTGKNIAIAGGGDSAADWAVEMANVAKKVYLIHRRKDFRCLPVTLNLIHELVQLGKIELVVPYQLSALAGNQGKLMSLDVKDLENNSKTIPVDFLLAFFGLAMKLGPIQDWGLALHKNKILVDSHCQTNIEGIYAIGDMATYSHKLKLISVGFAEAAFAAHHAYSKVFEGKELHFQYSTSKGLPNS
;
A
#
# COMPACT_ATOMS: atom_id res chain seq x y z
N MET A 1 -20.23 -19.20 -20.23
CA MET A 1 -19.31 -18.36 -19.43
C MET A 1 -19.25 -17.00 -20.10
N GLU A 2 -19.58 -15.92 -19.39
CA GLU A 2 -19.39 -14.58 -19.93
C GLU A 2 -17.90 -14.40 -20.24
N GLN A 3 -17.58 -14.20 -21.51
CA GLN A 3 -16.20 -13.90 -21.93
C GLN A 3 -15.90 -12.46 -21.50
N ASN A 4 -15.19 -12.31 -20.37
CA ASN A 4 -14.72 -11.01 -19.93
C ASN A 4 -13.53 -10.58 -20.82
N ASN A 5 -13.80 -9.82 -21.88
CA ASN A 5 -12.80 -9.27 -22.78
C ASN A 5 -12.59 -7.79 -22.48
N THR A 6 -11.34 -7.35 -22.45
CA THR A 6 -10.95 -5.94 -22.26
C THR A 6 -9.67 -5.65 -23.03
N ASP A 7 -9.28 -4.37 -23.15
CA ASP A 7 -7.99 -4.01 -23.75
C ASP A 7 -6.86 -4.27 -22.77
N ILE A 8 -7.04 -3.84 -21.50
CA ILE A 8 -6.02 -3.90 -20.46
C ILE A 8 -6.58 -4.57 -19.20
N VAL A 9 -5.80 -5.48 -18.61
CA VAL A 9 -6.01 -5.91 -17.22
C VAL A 9 -4.96 -5.24 -16.34
N ILE A 10 -5.43 -4.51 -15.32
CA ILE A 10 -4.59 -3.91 -14.27
C ILE A 10 -4.66 -4.80 -13.04
N ILE A 11 -3.50 -5.23 -12.54
CA ILE A 11 -3.38 -6.08 -11.34
C ILE A 11 -2.95 -5.20 -10.17
N GLY A 12 -3.88 -4.91 -9.27
CA GLY A 12 -3.72 -4.01 -8.13
C GLY A 12 -4.54 -2.73 -8.28
N ALA A 13 -5.45 -2.50 -7.33
CA ALA A 13 -6.32 -1.33 -7.23
C ALA A 13 -5.83 -0.31 -6.18
N GLY A 14 -4.51 -0.22 -5.99
CA GLY A 14 -3.88 0.86 -5.23
C GLY A 14 -3.92 2.19 -6.00
N PRO A 15 -3.39 3.29 -5.42
CA PRO A 15 -3.45 4.63 -6.04
C PRO A 15 -2.90 4.64 -7.47
N VAL A 16 -1.80 3.95 -7.71
CA VAL A 16 -1.15 3.89 -9.03
C VAL A 16 -1.98 3.07 -10.03
N GLY A 17 -2.57 1.95 -9.59
CA GLY A 17 -3.44 1.14 -10.45
C GLY A 17 -4.73 1.85 -10.82
N ILE A 18 -5.35 2.59 -9.89
CA ILE A 18 -6.54 3.41 -10.18
C ILE A 18 -6.19 4.54 -11.14
N PHE A 19 -5.04 5.19 -10.97
CA PHE A 19 -4.60 6.22 -11.90
C PHE A 19 -4.24 5.65 -13.28
N ALA A 20 -3.76 4.41 -13.37
CA ALA A 20 -3.53 3.74 -14.64
C ALA A 20 -4.83 3.54 -15.44
N VAL A 21 -5.98 3.34 -14.76
CA VAL A 21 -7.30 3.33 -15.41
C VAL A 21 -7.58 4.66 -16.09
N PHE A 22 -7.33 5.79 -15.39
CA PHE A 22 -7.49 7.12 -15.96
C PHE A 22 -6.59 7.32 -17.19
N GLN A 23 -5.30 6.96 -17.08
CA GLN A 23 -4.35 7.11 -18.18
C GLN A 23 -4.72 6.27 -19.41
N ALA A 24 -5.16 5.03 -19.20
CA ALA A 24 -5.64 4.18 -20.28
C ALA A 24 -6.95 4.71 -20.89
N GLY A 25 -7.87 5.15 -20.04
CA GLY A 25 -9.18 5.65 -20.44
C GLY A 25 -9.12 6.90 -21.32
N ILE A 26 -8.28 7.89 -20.99
CA ILE A 26 -8.12 9.08 -21.85
C ILE A 26 -7.55 8.74 -23.25
N LEU A 27 -6.88 7.59 -23.36
CA LEU A 27 -6.40 7.07 -24.65
C LEU A 27 -7.44 6.17 -25.35
N GLY A 28 -8.62 5.97 -24.76
CA GLY A 28 -9.70 5.19 -25.32
C GLY A 28 -9.60 3.68 -25.08
N MET A 29 -8.73 3.24 -24.17
CA MET A 29 -8.54 1.83 -23.83
C MET A 29 -9.42 1.44 -22.63
N LYS A 30 -10.11 0.31 -22.72
CA LYS A 30 -10.96 -0.24 -21.65
C LYS A 30 -10.15 -1.08 -20.67
N CYS A 31 -10.47 -0.95 -19.38
CA CYS A 31 -9.74 -1.63 -18.31
C CYS A 31 -10.64 -2.52 -17.45
N HIS A 32 -10.15 -3.72 -17.12
CA HIS A 32 -10.54 -4.48 -15.94
C HIS A 32 -9.44 -4.38 -14.88
N VAL A 33 -9.83 -4.26 -13.63
CA VAL A 33 -8.90 -4.15 -12.48
C VAL A 33 -9.13 -5.33 -11.55
N VAL A 34 -8.08 -6.07 -11.20
CA VAL A 34 -8.15 -7.20 -10.27
C VAL A 34 -7.36 -6.85 -9.01
N ASP A 35 -7.97 -7.00 -7.84
CA ASP A 35 -7.28 -6.78 -6.55
C ASP A 35 -7.67 -7.85 -5.52
N ASN A 36 -6.71 -8.22 -4.66
CA ASN A 36 -6.92 -9.19 -3.59
C ASN A 36 -7.68 -8.63 -2.38
N LEU A 37 -7.75 -7.31 -2.24
CA LEU A 37 -8.51 -6.65 -1.20
C LEU A 37 -10.00 -6.55 -1.58
N GLU A 38 -10.86 -6.43 -0.57
CA GLU A 38 -12.30 -6.22 -0.74
C GLU A 38 -12.64 -4.76 -1.07
N ILE A 39 -11.68 -3.85 -0.86
CA ILE A 39 -11.83 -2.41 -1.04
C ILE A 39 -10.78 -1.86 -2.01
N LEU A 40 -11.11 -0.77 -2.68
CA LEU A 40 -10.17 -0.02 -3.50
C LEU A 40 -9.17 0.76 -2.63
N GLY A 41 -7.98 1.02 -3.17
CA GLY A 41 -6.98 1.90 -2.59
C GLY A 41 -5.73 1.21 -2.08
N GLY A 42 -5.67 -0.12 -2.09
CA GLY A 42 -4.48 -0.87 -1.67
C GLY A 42 -4.04 -0.48 -0.26
N GLN A 43 -2.73 -0.22 -0.07
CA GLN A 43 -2.20 0.15 1.25
C GLN A 43 -2.78 1.47 1.80
N CYS A 44 -3.13 2.44 0.95
CA CYS A 44 -3.70 3.71 1.40
C CYS A 44 -4.99 3.52 2.19
N SER A 45 -5.90 2.69 1.68
CA SER A 45 -7.16 2.39 2.37
C SER A 45 -7.02 1.33 3.46
N ALA A 46 -6.18 0.30 3.23
CA ALA A 46 -6.10 -0.84 4.15
C ALA A 46 -5.23 -0.58 5.40
N LEU A 47 -4.20 0.27 5.29
CA LEU A 47 -3.22 0.44 6.36
C LEU A 47 -3.22 1.82 7.00
N TYR A 48 -3.50 2.88 6.22
CA TYR A 48 -3.38 4.26 6.68
C TYR A 48 -4.38 5.23 6.06
N PRO A 49 -5.70 4.91 6.07
CA PRO A 49 -6.72 5.75 5.43
C PRO A 49 -6.76 7.18 5.99
N GLU A 50 -6.48 7.36 7.28
CA GLU A 50 -6.49 8.66 7.95
C GLU A 50 -5.11 9.32 8.09
N LYS A 51 -4.04 8.68 7.56
CA LYS A 51 -2.70 9.24 7.60
C LYS A 51 -2.57 10.35 6.56
N PRO A 52 -2.03 11.54 6.94
CA PRO A 52 -1.76 12.59 6.00
C PRO A 52 -0.60 12.25 5.06
N ILE A 53 -0.75 12.59 3.79
CA ILE A 53 0.24 12.50 2.73
C ILE A 53 0.52 13.91 2.25
N TYR A 54 1.79 14.28 2.10
CA TYR A 54 2.22 15.65 1.79
C TYR A 54 2.93 15.77 0.43
N ASP A 55 3.29 14.66 -0.20
CA ASP A 55 4.08 14.59 -1.42
C ASP A 55 3.25 14.28 -2.69
N ILE A 56 1.96 14.60 -2.64
CA ILE A 56 1.09 14.59 -3.82
C ILE A 56 1.08 15.99 -4.44
N PRO A 57 1.53 16.16 -5.69
CA PRO A 57 1.57 17.46 -6.35
C PRO A 57 0.21 18.18 -6.31
N ALA A 58 0.25 19.51 -6.18
CA ALA A 58 -0.89 20.40 -6.08
C ALA A 58 -1.77 20.26 -4.82
N LEU A 59 -1.52 19.29 -3.93
CA LEU A 59 -2.22 19.14 -2.67
C LEU A 59 -1.29 19.50 -1.50
N LYS A 60 -1.68 20.48 -0.69
CA LYS A 60 -0.93 20.84 0.52
C LYS A 60 -0.85 19.66 1.50
N LYS A 61 -1.92 18.89 1.57
CA LYS A 61 -2.12 17.72 2.43
C LYS A 61 -3.35 16.97 1.93
N VAL A 62 -3.31 15.65 1.94
CA VAL A 62 -4.44 14.77 1.65
C VAL A 62 -4.33 13.52 2.50
N THR A 63 -5.42 12.97 3.01
CA THR A 63 -5.37 11.67 3.69
C THR A 63 -5.30 10.52 2.68
N GLY A 64 -4.87 9.34 3.14
CA GLY A 64 -4.83 8.15 2.27
C GLY A 64 -6.19 7.86 1.63
N GLN A 65 -7.27 7.93 2.41
CA GLN A 65 -8.63 7.67 1.89
C GLN A 65 -9.14 8.78 0.96
N GLU A 66 -8.88 10.05 1.27
CA GLU A 66 -9.25 11.17 0.39
C GLU A 66 -8.55 11.07 -0.97
N LEU A 67 -7.26 10.72 -0.99
CA LEU A 67 -6.52 10.49 -2.23
C LEU A 67 -7.18 9.40 -3.07
N ILE A 68 -7.55 8.27 -2.45
CA ILE A 68 -8.21 7.18 -3.16
C ILE A 68 -9.57 7.59 -3.69
N ASN A 69 -10.39 8.29 -2.89
CA ASN A 69 -11.69 8.77 -3.33
C ASN A 69 -11.56 9.69 -4.56
N ASN A 70 -10.61 10.60 -4.54
CA ASN A 70 -10.34 11.52 -5.66
C ASN A 70 -9.91 10.75 -6.93
N LEU A 71 -9.03 9.75 -6.80
CA LEU A 71 -8.59 8.94 -7.93
C LEU A 71 -9.71 8.05 -8.49
N VAL A 72 -10.58 7.51 -7.65
CA VAL A 72 -11.75 6.73 -8.07
C VAL A 72 -12.73 7.61 -8.86
N GLU A 73 -13.03 8.82 -8.37
CA GLU A 73 -13.88 9.76 -9.11
C GLU A 73 -13.24 10.20 -10.44
N GLN A 74 -11.91 10.35 -10.48
CA GLN A 74 -11.17 10.67 -11.72
C GLN A 74 -11.22 9.51 -12.74
N ALA A 75 -11.20 8.25 -12.27
CA ALA A 75 -11.24 7.06 -13.14
C ALA A 75 -12.67 6.68 -13.57
N LYS A 76 -13.69 7.11 -12.82
CA LYS A 76 -15.09 6.72 -12.99
C LYS A 76 -15.68 6.95 -14.39
N PRO A 77 -15.39 8.07 -15.12
CA PRO A 77 -15.91 8.30 -16.47
C PRO A 77 -15.51 7.22 -17.49
N PHE A 78 -14.49 6.41 -17.20
CA PHE A 78 -13.98 5.35 -18.07
C PHE A 78 -14.56 3.97 -17.76
N GLU A 79 -15.49 3.89 -16.81
CA GLU A 79 -16.28 2.70 -16.45
C GLU A 79 -15.44 1.42 -16.27
N PRO A 80 -14.35 1.45 -15.43
CA PRO A 80 -13.54 0.26 -15.23
C PRO A 80 -14.33 -0.83 -14.51
N LYS A 81 -14.12 -2.10 -14.90
CA LYS A 81 -14.71 -3.24 -14.19
C LYS A 81 -13.75 -3.72 -13.10
N TYR A 82 -14.16 -3.58 -11.84
CA TYR A 82 -13.37 -4.03 -10.69
C TYR A 82 -13.71 -5.47 -10.29
N HIS A 83 -12.69 -6.30 -10.13
CA HIS A 83 -12.75 -7.66 -9.62
C HIS A 83 -12.02 -7.71 -8.28
N LEU A 84 -12.72 -7.33 -7.20
CA LEU A 84 -12.17 -7.27 -5.85
C LEU A 84 -12.20 -8.63 -5.14
N ASN A 85 -11.40 -8.76 -4.08
CA ASN A 85 -11.25 -10.00 -3.32
C ASN A 85 -10.86 -11.17 -4.22
N GLN A 86 -9.96 -10.93 -5.18
CA GLN A 86 -9.49 -11.90 -6.15
C GLN A 86 -7.98 -11.81 -6.37
N ILE A 87 -7.34 -12.95 -6.48
CA ILE A 87 -5.91 -13.06 -6.74
C ILE A 87 -5.73 -13.63 -8.17
N VAL A 88 -4.96 -12.94 -8.99
CA VAL A 88 -4.52 -13.47 -10.27
C VAL A 88 -3.57 -14.65 -10.03
N LYS A 89 -3.92 -15.83 -10.51
CA LYS A 89 -3.13 -17.06 -10.38
C LYS A 89 -2.16 -17.23 -11.53
N THR A 90 -2.66 -17.09 -12.75
CA THR A 90 -1.86 -17.28 -13.95
C THR A 90 -2.13 -16.20 -14.98
N ILE A 91 -1.08 -15.90 -15.75
CA ILE A 91 -1.12 -15.10 -16.96
C ILE A 91 -0.58 -15.99 -18.07
N THR A 92 -1.40 -16.34 -19.04
CA THR A 92 -1.01 -17.20 -20.15
C THR A 92 -1.14 -16.43 -21.46
N LYS A 93 -0.10 -16.41 -22.28
CA LYS A 93 -0.17 -15.83 -23.62
C LYS A 93 -0.80 -16.84 -24.56
N VAL A 94 -1.87 -16.43 -25.24
CA VAL A 94 -2.58 -17.21 -26.27
C VAL A 94 -2.69 -16.31 -27.51
N ASP A 95 -1.98 -16.66 -28.55
CA ASP A 95 -1.78 -15.84 -29.74
C ASP A 95 -1.26 -14.43 -29.35
N ASP A 96 -1.94 -13.36 -29.75
CA ASP A 96 -1.58 -11.97 -29.43
C ASP A 96 -2.26 -11.42 -28.19
N LYS A 97 -2.90 -12.26 -27.39
CA LYS A 97 -3.63 -11.88 -26.18
C LYS A 97 -3.09 -12.59 -24.95
N PHE A 98 -3.41 -12.04 -23.80
CA PHE A 98 -3.22 -12.69 -22.51
C PHE A 98 -4.56 -13.19 -21.98
N VAL A 99 -4.53 -14.36 -21.37
CA VAL A 99 -5.63 -14.94 -20.61
C VAL A 99 -5.25 -14.96 -19.14
N ILE A 100 -6.00 -14.26 -18.34
CA ILE A 100 -5.81 -14.11 -16.90
C ILE A 100 -6.79 -15.01 -16.18
N HIS A 101 -6.31 -15.85 -15.26
CA HIS A 101 -7.15 -16.65 -14.38
C HIS A 101 -7.03 -16.18 -12.93
N THR A 102 -8.14 -16.03 -12.24
CA THR A 102 -8.19 -15.68 -10.82
C THR A 102 -8.46 -16.90 -9.93
N ASN A 103 -8.30 -16.74 -8.62
CA ASN A 103 -8.62 -17.76 -7.62
C ASN A 103 -10.13 -18.01 -7.45
N LYS A 104 -10.98 -17.24 -8.12
CA LYS A 104 -12.44 -17.42 -8.15
C LYS A 104 -12.94 -17.88 -9.51
N ASP A 105 -12.08 -18.57 -10.27
CA ASP A 105 -12.38 -19.15 -11.59
C ASP A 105 -12.89 -18.15 -12.63
N ILE A 106 -12.55 -16.85 -12.43
CA ILE A 106 -12.83 -15.82 -13.44
C ILE A 106 -11.69 -15.84 -14.44
N GLN A 107 -12.07 -15.86 -15.71
CA GLN A 107 -11.17 -15.74 -16.85
C GLN A 107 -11.38 -14.40 -17.54
N ILE A 108 -10.27 -13.66 -17.78
CA ILE A 108 -10.29 -12.37 -18.48
C ILE A 108 -9.28 -12.42 -19.61
N SER A 109 -9.73 -12.09 -20.83
CA SER A 109 -8.84 -11.96 -22.00
C SER A 109 -8.53 -10.49 -22.26
N CYS A 110 -7.23 -10.16 -22.49
CA CYS A 110 -6.78 -8.80 -22.76
C CYS A 110 -5.58 -8.78 -23.71
N LYS A 111 -5.28 -7.61 -24.31
CA LYS A 111 -4.09 -7.39 -25.14
C LYS A 111 -2.87 -7.00 -24.32
N VAL A 112 -3.09 -6.37 -23.16
CA VAL A 112 -2.04 -5.81 -22.31
C VAL A 112 -2.33 -6.10 -20.84
N VAL A 113 -1.27 -6.34 -20.05
CA VAL A 113 -1.32 -6.47 -18.60
C VAL A 113 -0.47 -5.39 -17.95
N ILE A 114 -1.02 -4.67 -16.97
CA ILE A 114 -0.29 -3.70 -16.14
C ILE A 114 -0.29 -4.19 -14.69
N ILE A 115 0.90 -4.49 -14.15
CA ILE A 115 1.06 -4.97 -12.79
C ILE A 115 1.34 -3.77 -11.87
N ALA A 116 0.34 -3.37 -11.09
CA ALA A 116 0.37 -2.29 -10.10
C ALA A 116 0.19 -2.81 -8.66
N ALA A 117 0.68 -4.03 -8.39
CA ALA A 117 0.43 -4.79 -7.16
C ALA A 117 1.22 -4.28 -5.93
N GLY A 118 1.81 -3.08 -6.00
CA GLY A 118 2.52 -2.45 -4.90
C GLY A 118 3.66 -3.31 -4.34
N ASN A 119 3.53 -3.78 -3.12
CA ASN A 119 4.49 -4.70 -2.50
C ASN A 119 4.03 -6.17 -2.56
N GLY A 120 3.07 -6.51 -3.42
CA GLY A 120 2.43 -7.83 -3.43
C GLY A 120 1.39 -7.97 -2.31
N CYS A 121 1.07 -9.21 -1.96
CA CYS A 121 0.26 -9.46 -0.77
C CYS A 121 1.08 -9.09 0.47
N PHE A 122 0.61 -8.11 1.22
CA PHE A 122 1.28 -7.70 2.45
C PHE A 122 0.62 -8.36 3.66
N VAL A 123 1.46 -8.88 4.55
CA VAL A 123 1.06 -9.41 5.85
C VAL A 123 1.88 -8.68 6.90
N PRO A 124 1.27 -8.11 7.94
CA PRO A 124 2.04 -7.51 9.03
C PRO A 124 2.98 -8.53 9.67
N ASN A 125 4.19 -8.10 9.97
CA ASN A 125 5.10 -8.91 10.78
C ASN A 125 4.56 -8.98 12.20
N ARG A 126 4.08 -10.15 12.59
CA ARG A 126 3.49 -10.40 13.91
C ARG A 126 4.60 -10.71 14.94
N PRO A 127 4.46 -10.24 16.17
CA PRO A 127 5.34 -10.64 17.26
C PRO A 127 4.91 -12.00 17.84
N ASP A 128 5.02 -13.07 17.05
CA ASP A 128 4.54 -14.42 17.38
C ASP A 128 5.21 -15.04 18.63
N TYR A 129 6.27 -14.42 19.11
CA TYR A 129 6.94 -14.79 20.36
C TYR A 129 6.19 -14.34 21.63
N LEU A 130 5.18 -13.45 21.50
CA LEU A 130 4.37 -13.01 22.62
C LEU A 130 3.26 -14.04 22.91
N GLN A 131 3.26 -14.59 24.10
CA GLN A 131 2.21 -15.52 24.53
C GLN A 131 0.85 -14.81 24.63
N GLY A 132 -0.21 -15.48 24.21
CA GLY A 132 -1.57 -14.94 24.24
C GLY A 132 -1.88 -13.87 23.21
N LEU A 133 -0.98 -13.59 22.25
CA LEU A 133 -1.13 -12.55 21.24
C LEU A 133 -2.50 -12.58 20.54
N SER A 134 -2.95 -13.76 20.12
CA SER A 134 -4.20 -13.95 19.38
C SER A 134 -5.47 -13.56 20.16
N GLU A 135 -5.42 -13.55 21.49
CA GLU A 135 -6.53 -13.09 22.33
C GLU A 135 -6.81 -11.60 22.16
N PHE A 136 -5.74 -10.81 21.97
CA PHE A 136 -5.77 -9.35 21.91
C PHE A 136 -5.82 -8.79 20.47
N GLU A 137 -5.46 -9.58 19.45
CA GLU A 137 -5.45 -9.14 18.05
C GLU A 137 -6.84 -8.69 17.60
N ASN A 138 -6.89 -7.59 16.84
CA ASN A 138 -8.11 -6.92 16.36
C ASN A 138 -9.07 -6.42 17.46
N LYS A 139 -8.65 -6.45 18.73
CA LYS A 139 -9.42 -5.93 19.87
C LYS A 139 -8.65 -4.81 20.58
N SER A 140 -7.41 -5.07 20.96
CA SER A 140 -6.53 -4.10 21.62
C SER A 140 -5.11 -4.10 21.04
N ILE A 141 -4.79 -5.01 20.13
CA ILE A 141 -3.55 -5.03 19.36
C ILE A 141 -3.89 -4.90 17.88
N PHE A 142 -3.31 -3.87 17.24
CA PHE A 142 -3.54 -3.56 15.83
C PHE A 142 -2.22 -3.40 15.08
N TYR A 143 -2.24 -3.73 13.79
CA TYR A 143 -1.11 -3.61 12.86
C TYR A 143 -1.30 -2.47 11.85
N ALA A 144 -2.47 -1.83 11.89
CA ALA A 144 -2.85 -0.68 11.09
C ALA A 144 -3.82 0.20 11.89
N VAL A 145 -3.89 1.47 11.56
CA VAL A 145 -4.85 2.41 12.15
C VAL A 145 -5.88 2.78 11.09
N THR A 146 -7.09 2.26 11.23
CA THR A 146 -8.21 2.52 10.33
C THR A 146 -9.19 3.55 10.87
N ASP A 147 -9.26 3.72 12.20
CA ASP A 147 -10.07 4.73 12.89
C ASP A 147 -9.30 5.24 14.12
N LYS A 148 -8.93 6.51 14.11
CA LYS A 148 -8.23 7.16 15.23
C LYS A 148 -9.11 7.35 16.47
N LYS A 149 -10.41 7.40 16.30
CA LYS A 149 -11.35 7.72 17.39
C LYS A 149 -11.31 6.72 18.53
N ILE A 150 -11.09 5.44 18.25
CA ILE A 150 -11.02 4.39 19.26
C ILE A 150 -9.88 4.60 20.27
N PHE A 151 -8.86 5.38 19.91
CA PHE A 151 -7.69 5.67 20.73
C PHE A 151 -7.81 6.96 21.55
N THR A 152 -8.90 7.70 21.41
CA THR A 152 -9.09 9.00 22.08
C THR A 152 -9.06 8.86 23.61
N GLY A 153 -8.15 9.61 24.23
CA GLY A 153 -7.98 9.62 25.69
C GLY A 153 -7.40 8.33 26.30
N LYS A 154 -6.84 7.43 25.48
CA LYS A 154 -6.25 6.14 25.87
C LYS A 154 -4.74 6.21 25.99
N ASN A 155 -4.17 5.29 26.80
CA ASN A 155 -2.75 5.04 26.83
C ASN A 155 -2.40 4.05 25.72
N ILE A 156 -1.50 4.43 24.82
CA ILE A 156 -1.17 3.64 23.64
C ILE A 156 0.32 3.31 23.62
N ALA A 157 0.64 2.04 23.45
CA ALA A 157 1.99 1.63 23.06
C ALA A 157 2.09 1.57 21.55
N ILE A 158 3.18 2.10 20.99
CA ILE A 158 3.54 1.96 19.59
C ILE A 158 4.89 1.27 19.54
N ALA A 159 4.93 0.07 18.97
CA ALA A 159 6.15 -0.72 18.89
C ALA A 159 6.69 -0.75 17.45
N GLY A 160 7.88 -0.21 17.27
CA GLY A 160 8.56 -0.09 15.97
C GLY A 160 9.61 1.00 15.95
N GLY A 161 10.44 1.04 14.92
CA GLY A 161 11.53 2.03 14.82
C GLY A 161 11.70 2.60 13.41
N GLY A 162 10.75 2.38 12.52
CA GLY A 162 10.72 2.95 11.17
C GLY A 162 9.70 4.10 11.04
N ASP A 163 9.59 4.64 9.82
CA ASP A 163 8.70 5.76 9.50
C ASP A 163 7.27 5.55 10.00
N SER A 164 6.69 4.35 9.78
CA SER A 164 5.30 4.10 10.21
C SER A 164 5.10 4.27 11.71
N ALA A 165 6.03 3.75 12.53
CA ALA A 165 5.92 3.89 13.99
C ALA A 165 6.12 5.34 14.44
N ALA A 166 7.07 6.05 13.83
CA ALA A 166 7.38 7.44 14.13
C ALA A 166 6.22 8.38 13.76
N ASP A 167 5.71 8.26 12.54
CA ASP A 167 4.60 9.08 12.05
C ASP A 167 3.33 8.86 12.86
N TRP A 168 3.00 7.57 13.15
CA TRP A 168 1.85 7.27 13.98
C TRP A 168 2.01 7.70 15.43
N ALA A 169 3.25 7.75 15.97
CA ALA A 169 3.47 8.29 17.31
C ALA A 169 3.12 9.80 17.36
N VAL A 170 3.51 10.56 16.34
CA VAL A 170 3.17 11.99 16.23
C VAL A 170 1.65 12.17 16.07
N GLU A 171 1.00 11.41 15.18
CA GLU A 171 -0.44 11.50 14.95
C GLU A 171 -1.25 11.11 16.19
N MET A 172 -0.86 10.03 16.88
CA MET A 172 -1.56 9.55 18.08
C MET A 172 -1.37 10.48 19.27
N ALA A 173 -0.27 11.21 19.38
CA ALA A 173 -0.04 12.18 20.45
C ALA A 173 -1.08 13.31 20.47
N ASN A 174 -1.81 13.52 19.37
CA ASN A 174 -2.88 14.51 19.27
C ASN A 174 -4.24 14.02 19.80
N VAL A 175 -4.43 12.69 19.91
CA VAL A 175 -5.74 12.09 20.28
C VAL A 175 -5.65 11.23 21.54
N ALA A 176 -4.53 10.57 21.75
CA ALA A 176 -4.30 9.72 22.92
C ALA A 176 -4.09 10.54 24.20
N LYS A 177 -4.29 9.89 25.35
CA LYS A 177 -3.89 10.45 26.64
C LYS A 177 -2.37 10.48 26.76
N LYS A 178 -1.70 9.38 26.38
CA LYS A 178 -0.25 9.23 26.34
C LYS A 178 0.17 8.18 25.32
N VAL A 179 1.30 8.40 24.66
CA VAL A 179 1.91 7.47 23.72
C VAL A 179 3.24 6.97 24.29
N TYR A 180 3.43 5.65 24.34
CA TYR A 180 4.68 4.99 24.66
C TYR A 180 5.31 4.48 23.37
N LEU A 181 6.37 5.13 22.88
CA LEU A 181 7.06 4.71 21.65
C LEU A 181 8.20 3.76 21.99
N ILE A 182 8.01 2.49 21.68
CA ILE A 182 8.89 1.38 22.06
C ILE A 182 9.76 0.98 20.88
N HIS A 183 11.09 1.03 21.06
CA HIS A 183 12.03 0.52 20.07
C HIS A 183 13.25 -0.14 20.72
N ARG A 184 13.72 -1.26 20.12
CA ARG A 184 14.85 -2.04 20.60
C ARG A 184 16.22 -1.35 20.44
N ARG A 185 16.28 -0.25 19.72
CA ARG A 185 17.49 0.57 19.52
C ARG A 185 17.21 1.98 20.00
N LYS A 186 18.27 2.75 20.31
CA LYS A 186 18.15 4.15 20.66
C LYS A 186 17.76 5.01 19.46
N ASP A 187 18.24 4.65 18.26
CA ASP A 187 18.05 5.41 17.04
C ASP A 187 16.85 4.91 16.23
N PHE A 188 16.03 5.85 15.79
CA PHE A 188 14.89 5.60 14.90
C PHE A 188 15.31 5.78 13.43
N ARG A 189 14.73 4.98 12.55
CA ARG A 189 14.88 5.11 11.10
C ARG A 189 13.66 5.82 10.53
N CYS A 190 13.61 7.13 10.73
CA CYS A 190 12.54 8.00 10.21
C CYS A 190 13.15 9.32 9.72
N LEU A 191 12.32 10.13 9.05
CA LEU A 191 12.74 11.44 8.58
C LEU A 191 13.19 12.33 9.76
N PRO A 192 14.25 13.14 9.61
CA PRO A 192 14.72 14.04 10.68
C PRO A 192 13.63 14.98 11.20
N VAL A 193 12.74 15.47 10.34
CA VAL A 193 11.62 16.33 10.72
C VAL A 193 10.66 15.63 11.67
N THR A 194 10.33 14.35 11.39
CA THR A 194 9.46 13.54 12.26
C THR A 194 10.12 13.28 13.60
N LEU A 195 11.44 13.02 13.62
CA LEU A 195 12.19 12.81 14.86
C LEU A 195 12.18 14.06 15.75
N ASN A 196 12.37 15.25 15.18
CA ASN A 196 12.28 16.52 15.92
C ASN A 196 10.90 16.71 16.55
N LEU A 197 9.82 16.46 15.81
CA LEU A 197 8.45 16.51 16.34
C LEU A 197 8.24 15.53 17.50
N ILE A 198 8.79 14.31 17.40
CA ILE A 198 8.74 13.34 18.51
C ILE A 198 9.44 13.92 19.75
N HIS A 199 10.62 14.52 19.61
CA HIS A 199 11.32 15.11 20.74
C HIS A 199 10.55 16.28 21.38
N GLU A 200 9.91 17.13 20.58
CA GLU A 200 9.03 18.19 21.10
C GLU A 200 7.84 17.59 21.90
N LEU A 201 7.21 16.55 21.37
CA LEU A 201 6.09 15.86 22.04
C LEU A 201 6.54 15.11 23.31
N VAL A 202 7.79 14.66 23.37
CA VAL A 202 8.38 14.10 24.60
C VAL A 202 8.54 15.20 25.67
N GLN A 203 9.04 16.38 25.31
CA GLN A 203 9.16 17.51 26.23
C GLN A 203 7.77 17.97 26.76
N LEU A 204 6.73 17.88 25.94
CA LEU A 204 5.34 18.15 26.33
C LEU A 204 4.69 17.02 27.13
N GLY A 205 5.39 15.92 27.39
CA GLY A 205 4.89 14.77 28.13
C GLY A 205 3.84 13.92 27.41
N LYS A 206 3.62 14.20 26.10
CA LYS A 206 2.66 13.47 25.26
C LYS A 206 3.20 12.12 24.79
N ILE A 207 4.49 12.05 24.51
CA ILE A 207 5.20 10.82 24.14
C ILE A 207 6.21 10.47 25.22
N GLU A 208 6.34 9.18 25.51
CA GLU A 208 7.44 8.62 26.28
C GLU A 208 8.24 7.68 25.41
N LEU A 209 9.54 7.93 25.27
CA LEU A 209 10.46 7.04 24.58
C LEU A 209 10.82 5.86 25.49
N VAL A 210 10.49 4.67 25.05
CA VAL A 210 10.83 3.42 25.73
C VAL A 210 11.91 2.72 24.90
N VAL A 211 13.12 3.21 25.03
CA VAL A 211 14.31 2.73 24.31
C VAL A 211 15.48 2.50 25.27
N PRO A 212 16.33 1.53 25.07
CA PRO A 212 16.29 0.46 24.05
C PRO A 212 15.56 -0.77 24.59
N TYR A 213 14.28 -0.88 24.34
CA TYR A 213 13.42 -1.96 24.85
C TYR A 213 12.68 -2.67 23.74
N GLN A 214 12.36 -3.95 23.94
CA GLN A 214 11.48 -4.75 23.09
C GLN A 214 10.35 -5.35 23.92
N LEU A 215 9.21 -5.64 23.25
CA LEU A 215 8.08 -6.31 23.89
C LEU A 215 8.50 -7.67 24.45
N SER A 216 8.01 -8.05 25.64
CA SER A 216 8.33 -9.35 26.25
C SER A 216 7.09 -10.10 26.75
N ALA A 217 6.06 -9.43 27.22
CA ALA A 217 4.81 -10.06 27.63
C ALA A 217 3.61 -9.11 27.46
N LEU A 218 2.43 -9.69 27.44
CA LEU A 218 1.12 -9.03 27.40
C LEU A 218 0.34 -9.41 28.65
N ALA A 219 -0.34 -8.45 29.26
CA ALA A 219 -1.25 -8.71 30.39
C ALA A 219 -2.60 -8.03 30.16
N GLY A 220 -3.65 -8.78 30.37
CA GLY A 220 -5.03 -8.32 30.18
C GLY A 220 -6.02 -9.46 30.31
N ASN A 221 -7.27 -9.22 29.98
CA ASN A 221 -8.33 -10.20 30.07
C ASN A 221 -9.40 -9.96 29.01
N GLN A 222 -9.95 -11.02 28.44
CA GLN A 222 -11.05 -10.99 27.46
C GLN A 222 -10.77 -10.10 26.25
N GLY A 223 -9.51 -10.07 25.79
CA GLY A 223 -9.08 -9.26 24.66
C GLY A 223 -8.85 -7.79 24.98
N LYS A 224 -8.97 -7.36 26.23
CA LYS A 224 -8.61 -6.01 26.70
C LYS A 224 -7.21 -6.03 27.26
N LEU A 225 -6.29 -5.32 26.64
CA LEU A 225 -4.94 -5.10 27.13
C LEU A 225 -4.99 -4.14 28.33
N MET A 226 -4.24 -4.46 29.37
CA MET A 226 -4.13 -3.62 30.58
C MET A 226 -2.69 -3.13 30.79
N SER A 227 -1.73 -3.95 30.42
CA SER A 227 -0.32 -3.60 30.44
C SER A 227 0.47 -4.48 29.49
N LEU A 228 1.68 -4.06 29.18
CA LEU A 228 2.69 -4.86 28.50
C LEU A 228 4.02 -4.76 29.25
N ASP A 229 4.81 -5.82 29.17
CA ASP A 229 6.16 -5.83 29.67
C ASP A 229 7.13 -5.63 28.51
N VAL A 230 8.17 -4.85 28.77
CA VAL A 230 9.29 -4.64 27.86
C VAL A 230 10.59 -5.01 28.56
N LYS A 231 11.57 -5.48 27.78
CA LYS A 231 12.92 -5.80 28.27
C LYS A 231 13.99 -5.24 27.35
N ASP A 232 15.11 -4.85 27.95
CA ASP A 232 16.33 -4.48 27.21
C ASP A 232 17.25 -5.70 26.99
N LEU A 233 18.42 -5.47 26.42
CA LEU A 233 19.43 -6.53 26.17
C LEU A 233 20.06 -7.09 27.44
N GLU A 234 20.00 -6.36 28.56
CA GLU A 234 20.50 -6.77 29.87
C GLU A 234 19.43 -7.51 30.70
N ASN A 235 18.23 -7.73 30.09
CA ASN A 235 17.03 -8.26 30.73
C ASN A 235 16.42 -7.40 31.84
N ASN A 236 16.78 -6.12 31.90
CA ASN A 236 16.00 -5.19 32.75
C ASN A 236 14.60 -5.07 32.17
N SER A 237 13.58 -5.24 33.00
CA SER A 237 12.19 -5.23 32.56
C SER A 237 11.44 -4.03 33.14
N LYS A 238 10.44 -3.55 32.39
CA LYS A 238 9.45 -2.56 32.80
C LYS A 238 8.07 -3.01 32.42
N THR A 239 7.10 -2.77 33.31
CA THR A 239 5.66 -2.91 33.00
C THR A 239 5.10 -1.54 32.64
N ILE A 240 4.41 -1.44 31.52
CA ILE A 240 3.81 -0.21 31.00
C ILE A 240 2.28 -0.38 30.95
N PRO A 241 1.51 0.44 31.69
CA PRO A 241 0.06 0.39 31.63
C PRO A 241 -0.44 1.00 30.32
N VAL A 242 -1.14 0.19 29.50
CA VAL A 242 -1.65 0.60 28.19
C VAL A 242 -2.99 -0.04 27.89
N ASP A 243 -3.84 0.68 27.17
CA ASP A 243 -5.13 0.18 26.66
C ASP A 243 -4.96 -0.50 25.29
N PHE A 244 -4.00 -0.04 24.48
CA PHE A 244 -3.80 -0.51 23.11
C PHE A 244 -2.31 -0.63 22.75
N LEU A 245 -2.02 -1.58 21.85
CA LEU A 245 -0.72 -1.74 21.21
C LEU A 245 -0.88 -1.61 19.69
N LEU A 246 -0.14 -0.68 19.10
CA LEU A 246 0.06 -0.57 17.65
C LEU A 246 1.42 -1.20 17.30
N ALA A 247 1.41 -2.32 16.61
CA ALA A 247 2.61 -3.11 16.31
C ALA A 247 3.10 -2.85 14.88
N PHE A 248 4.06 -1.93 14.70
CA PHE A 248 4.60 -1.54 13.40
C PHE A 248 5.99 -2.15 13.16
N PHE A 249 6.04 -3.48 13.06
CA PHE A 249 7.28 -4.23 12.78
C PHE A 249 7.60 -4.38 11.30
N GLY A 250 6.91 -3.62 10.44
CA GLY A 250 6.97 -3.71 8.99
C GLY A 250 6.03 -4.77 8.42
N LEU A 251 6.06 -4.87 7.10
CA LEU A 251 5.22 -5.78 6.35
C LEU A 251 6.08 -6.87 5.71
N ALA A 252 5.68 -8.12 5.86
CA ALA A 252 6.20 -9.19 5.04
C ALA A 252 5.57 -9.08 3.65
N MET A 253 6.42 -8.89 2.65
CA MET A 253 6.01 -8.83 1.25
C MET A 253 6.08 -10.22 0.65
N LYS A 254 4.96 -10.72 0.14
CA LYS A 254 4.91 -11.98 -0.60
C LYS A 254 4.47 -11.67 -2.02
N LEU A 255 5.33 -11.98 -2.99
CA LEU A 255 4.98 -11.82 -4.41
C LEU A 255 3.84 -12.75 -4.81
N GLY A 256 3.69 -13.87 -4.09
CA GLY A 256 2.68 -14.87 -4.43
C GLY A 256 2.87 -15.40 -5.86
N PRO A 257 1.78 -15.57 -6.63
CA PRO A 257 1.86 -16.10 -7.98
C PRO A 257 2.73 -15.32 -8.96
N ILE A 258 3.02 -14.04 -8.68
CA ILE A 258 3.87 -13.19 -9.54
C ILE A 258 5.26 -13.81 -9.77
N GLN A 259 5.77 -14.60 -8.81
CA GLN A 259 7.05 -15.29 -8.92
C GLN A 259 7.07 -16.31 -10.06
N ASP A 260 5.91 -16.86 -10.42
CA ASP A 260 5.78 -17.97 -11.36
C ASP A 260 5.40 -17.50 -12.79
N TRP A 261 5.26 -16.16 -13.01
CA TRP A 261 4.84 -15.63 -14.31
C TRP A 261 5.98 -15.42 -15.31
N GLY A 262 7.21 -15.86 -14.97
CA GLY A 262 8.37 -15.76 -15.86
C GLY A 262 8.93 -14.33 -16.00
N LEU A 263 8.59 -13.44 -15.07
CA LEU A 263 9.07 -12.06 -15.06
C LEU A 263 10.50 -11.96 -14.51
N ALA A 264 11.31 -11.08 -15.07
CA ALA A 264 12.63 -10.79 -14.55
C ALA A 264 12.51 -10.01 -13.23
N LEU A 265 13.07 -10.59 -12.15
CA LEU A 265 12.97 -10.03 -10.81
C LEU A 265 14.34 -9.57 -10.29
N HIS A 266 14.34 -8.47 -9.56
CA HIS A 266 15.46 -8.01 -8.74
C HIS A 266 14.96 -7.62 -7.36
N LYS A 267 15.48 -8.26 -6.29
CA LYS A 267 15.08 -8.00 -4.88
C LYS A 267 13.56 -8.00 -4.68
N ASN A 268 12.87 -9.00 -5.20
CA ASN A 268 11.41 -9.16 -5.16
C ASN A 268 10.63 -8.01 -5.86
N LYS A 269 11.22 -7.38 -6.86
CA LYS A 269 10.58 -6.36 -7.70
C LYS A 269 10.75 -6.76 -9.16
N ILE A 270 9.82 -6.34 -10.00
CA ILE A 270 9.83 -6.62 -11.44
C ILE A 270 10.74 -5.61 -12.12
N LEU A 271 11.76 -6.10 -12.83
CA LEU A 271 12.63 -5.28 -13.67
C LEU A 271 11.84 -4.75 -14.87
N VAL A 272 11.96 -3.46 -15.13
CA VAL A 272 11.31 -2.81 -16.27
C VAL A 272 12.27 -1.86 -16.99
N ASP A 273 11.95 -1.57 -18.25
CA ASP A 273 12.62 -0.55 -19.07
C ASP A 273 12.08 0.87 -18.79
N SER A 274 12.48 1.83 -19.64
CA SER A 274 12.05 3.24 -19.56
C SER A 274 10.56 3.45 -19.84
N HIS A 275 9.88 2.49 -20.46
CA HIS A 275 8.45 2.52 -20.73
C HIS A 275 7.65 1.72 -19.71
N CYS A 276 8.30 1.27 -18.64
CA CYS A 276 7.75 0.36 -17.63
C CYS A 276 7.39 -1.03 -18.18
N GLN A 277 7.90 -1.43 -19.37
CA GLN A 277 7.68 -2.75 -19.94
C GLN A 277 8.62 -3.77 -19.27
N THR A 278 8.11 -4.96 -19.00
CA THR A 278 8.88 -6.08 -18.47
C THR A 278 9.65 -6.82 -19.57
N ASN A 279 10.34 -7.91 -19.20
CA ASN A 279 10.94 -8.84 -20.17
C ASN A 279 9.91 -9.57 -21.05
N ILE A 280 8.62 -9.48 -20.74
CA ILE A 280 7.53 -10.07 -21.55
C ILE A 280 6.79 -8.93 -22.24
N GLU A 281 6.86 -8.90 -23.57
CA GLU A 281 6.18 -7.89 -24.39
C GLU A 281 4.68 -7.86 -24.11
N GLY A 282 4.12 -6.66 -23.86
CA GLY A 282 2.72 -6.43 -23.52
C GLY A 282 2.41 -6.60 -22.04
N ILE A 283 3.40 -6.93 -21.20
CA ILE A 283 3.29 -6.88 -19.75
C ILE A 283 4.13 -5.72 -19.21
N TYR A 284 3.51 -4.87 -18.41
CA TYR A 284 4.11 -3.70 -17.76
C TYR A 284 4.07 -3.87 -16.24
N ALA A 285 4.99 -3.22 -15.53
CA ALA A 285 4.91 -3.11 -14.07
C ALA A 285 5.16 -1.66 -13.65
N ILE A 286 4.35 -1.16 -12.70
CA ILE A 286 4.34 0.22 -12.24
C ILE A 286 4.19 0.31 -10.72
N GLY A 287 4.50 1.47 -10.16
CA GLY A 287 4.45 1.71 -8.72
C GLY A 287 5.54 0.93 -7.97
N ASP A 288 5.26 0.57 -6.72
CA ASP A 288 6.23 -0.09 -5.86
C ASP A 288 6.62 -1.51 -6.32
N MET A 289 5.86 -2.11 -7.24
CA MET A 289 6.19 -3.42 -7.82
C MET A 289 7.32 -3.33 -8.84
N ALA A 290 7.44 -2.21 -9.55
CA ALA A 290 8.47 -1.99 -10.55
C ALA A 290 9.82 -1.61 -9.93
N THR A 291 10.92 -1.98 -10.61
CA THR A 291 12.27 -1.54 -10.28
C THR A 291 13.09 -1.27 -11.52
N TYR A 292 13.86 -0.19 -11.46
CA TYR A 292 14.85 0.25 -12.47
C TYR A 292 15.88 1.13 -11.76
N SER A 293 16.93 1.56 -12.47
CA SER A 293 17.97 2.42 -11.91
C SER A 293 17.36 3.72 -11.34
N HIS A 294 17.75 4.08 -10.11
CA HIS A 294 17.28 5.28 -9.39
C HIS A 294 15.78 5.36 -9.11
N LYS A 295 15.08 4.24 -9.10
CA LYS A 295 13.65 4.17 -8.73
C LYS A 295 13.39 4.74 -7.34
N LEU A 296 12.50 5.73 -7.24
CA LEU A 296 11.96 6.25 -5.99
C LEU A 296 10.61 5.60 -5.67
N LYS A 297 10.41 5.23 -4.40
CA LYS A 297 9.15 4.64 -3.92
C LYS A 297 8.17 5.73 -3.47
N LEU A 298 7.71 6.51 -4.44
CA LEU A 298 6.74 7.58 -4.24
C LEU A 298 5.49 7.31 -5.09
N ILE A 299 4.31 7.65 -4.56
CA ILE A 299 3.06 7.54 -5.30
C ILE A 299 3.11 8.40 -6.57
N SER A 300 3.68 9.61 -6.48
CA SER A 300 3.84 10.54 -7.60
C SER A 300 4.71 9.97 -8.74
N VAL A 301 5.75 9.20 -8.42
CA VAL A 301 6.55 8.48 -9.42
C VAL A 301 5.71 7.38 -10.09
N GLY A 302 4.93 6.64 -9.31
CA GLY A 302 4.01 5.63 -9.83
C GLY A 302 2.96 6.22 -10.79
N PHE A 303 2.51 7.45 -10.57
CA PHE A 303 1.61 8.14 -11.51
C PHE A 303 2.29 8.42 -12.86
N ALA A 304 3.53 8.86 -12.86
CA ALA A 304 4.29 9.04 -14.10
C ALA A 304 4.48 7.71 -14.85
N GLU A 305 4.79 6.63 -14.12
CA GLU A 305 4.93 5.29 -14.68
C GLU A 305 3.63 4.78 -15.32
N ALA A 306 2.48 5.07 -14.69
CA ALA A 306 1.18 4.73 -15.26
C ALA A 306 0.94 5.42 -16.62
N ALA A 307 1.37 6.67 -16.75
CA ALA A 307 1.32 7.39 -18.03
C ALA A 307 2.26 6.75 -19.07
N PHE A 308 3.51 6.45 -18.72
CA PHE A 308 4.46 5.81 -19.64
C PHE A 308 3.96 4.46 -20.14
N ALA A 309 3.47 3.60 -19.21
CA ALA A 309 2.94 2.29 -19.55
C ALA A 309 1.71 2.39 -20.47
N ALA A 310 0.75 3.27 -20.16
CA ALA A 310 -0.45 3.43 -20.98
C ALA A 310 -0.15 3.95 -22.37
N HIS A 311 0.74 4.96 -22.49
CA HIS A 311 1.13 5.50 -23.80
C HIS A 311 1.88 4.47 -24.65
N HIS A 312 2.81 3.71 -24.08
CA HIS A 312 3.53 2.68 -24.81
C HIS A 312 2.63 1.50 -25.20
N ALA A 313 1.66 1.14 -24.36
CA ALA A 313 0.69 0.07 -24.62
C ALA A 313 -0.27 0.38 -25.78
N TYR A 314 -0.46 1.66 -26.14
CA TYR A 314 -1.45 2.10 -27.14
C TYR A 314 -1.31 1.39 -28.49
N SER A 315 -0.11 1.33 -29.04
CA SER A 315 0.15 0.68 -30.35
C SER A 315 -0.16 -0.81 -30.33
N LYS A 316 0.02 -1.48 -29.19
CA LYS A 316 -0.33 -2.90 -29.02
C LYS A 316 -1.83 -3.12 -28.92
N VAL A 317 -2.55 -2.22 -28.23
CA VAL A 317 -4.02 -2.30 -28.11
C VAL A 317 -4.69 -2.01 -29.46
N PHE A 318 -4.22 -1.01 -30.20
CA PHE A 318 -4.80 -0.55 -31.47
C PHE A 318 -4.01 -0.99 -32.72
N GLU A 319 -3.31 -2.13 -32.62
CA GLU A 319 -2.70 -2.86 -33.77
C GLU A 319 -1.84 -1.98 -34.69
N GLY A 320 -0.80 -1.40 -34.08
CA GLY A 320 0.19 -0.60 -34.80
C GLY A 320 -0.23 0.82 -35.14
N LYS A 321 -1.39 1.29 -34.65
CA LYS A 321 -1.74 2.71 -34.79
C LYS A 321 -0.78 3.57 -33.97
N GLU A 322 -0.20 4.57 -34.62
CA GLU A 322 0.61 5.56 -33.93
C GLU A 322 -0.27 6.45 -33.05
N LEU A 323 0.19 6.68 -31.81
CA LEU A 323 -0.45 7.63 -30.90
C LEU A 323 0.00 9.04 -31.27
N HIS A 324 -0.89 9.85 -31.83
CA HIS A 324 -0.65 11.30 -31.92
C HIS A 324 -0.86 11.89 -30.53
N PHE A 325 0.24 12.32 -29.89
CA PHE A 325 0.20 12.92 -28.57
C PHE A 325 -0.73 14.14 -28.55
N GLN A 326 -1.68 14.15 -27.61
CA GLN A 326 -2.61 15.26 -27.39
C GLN A 326 -2.68 15.57 -25.90
N TYR A 327 -2.71 16.85 -25.57
CA TYR A 327 -2.95 17.28 -24.19
C TYR A 327 -4.40 16.99 -23.77
N SER A 328 -4.61 16.63 -22.51
CA SER A 328 -5.95 16.43 -21.93
C SER A 328 -6.86 17.65 -22.07
N THR A 329 -6.27 18.85 -22.08
CA THR A 329 -6.97 20.12 -22.29
C THR A 329 -7.58 20.26 -23.70
N SER A 330 -7.09 19.50 -24.67
CA SER A 330 -7.60 19.55 -26.06
C SER A 330 -8.75 18.58 -26.30
N LYS A 331 -8.85 17.50 -25.52
CA LYS A 331 -9.81 16.41 -25.74
C LYS A 331 -10.98 16.42 -24.74
N GLY A 332 -10.78 17.02 -23.56
CA GLY A 332 -11.72 16.94 -22.46
C GLY A 332 -11.84 15.53 -21.85
N LEU A 333 -12.70 15.37 -20.89
CA LEU A 333 -13.08 14.06 -20.34
C LEU A 333 -14.41 13.60 -20.96
N PRO A 334 -14.66 12.30 -21.11
CA PRO A 334 -15.98 11.79 -21.48
C PRO A 334 -17.02 12.32 -20.48
N ASN A 335 -18.10 12.92 -20.96
CA ASN A 335 -19.22 13.44 -20.13
C ASN A 335 -18.86 14.59 -19.17
N SER A 336 -17.83 15.38 -19.46
CA SER A 336 -17.54 16.65 -18.74
C SER A 336 -18.22 17.85 -19.36
#